data_bb258ac55db36aca19898c39784a0222
#
_entry.id   bb258ac55db36aca19898c39784a0222
#
_cell.length_a   1.000
_cell.length_b   1.000
_cell.length_c   1.000
_cell.angle_alpha   90.00
_cell.angle_beta   90.00
_cell.angle_gamma   90.00
#
_symmetry.space_group_name_H-M   'P 1'
#
loop_
_entity.id
_entity.type
_entity.pdbx_description
1 polymer ?
#
loop_
_entity_poly.entity_id
_entity_poly.type
_entity_poly.pdbx_seq_one_letter_code
_entity_poly.pdbx_strand_id
1 'polypeptide(L)' 'LVASYLSKLFKAYTEMSPAQYIQSIRIETAKRMLVEHPTMLSKDIAEQLGYSSPLYFSKTFFRNVGMYPSEYRSQHKKE' A
#
# COMPACT_ATOMS: atom_id res chain seq x y z
N LEU A 1 11.45 -4.59 24.51
CA LEU A 1 12.24 -3.46 24.99
C LEU A 1 12.87 -2.69 23.84
N VAL A 2 13.74 -3.36 23.09
CA VAL A 2 14.38 -2.72 21.94
C VAL A 2 13.31 -2.32 20.90
N ALA A 3 12.34 -3.20 20.66
CA ALA A 3 11.29 -2.92 19.69
C ALA A 3 10.45 -1.71 20.09
N SER A 4 10.15 -1.58 21.40
CA SER A 4 9.40 -0.43 21.91
C SER A 4 10.18 0.86 21.72
N TYR A 5 11.47 0.83 22.01
CA TYR A 5 12.33 2.01 21.88
C TYR A 5 12.44 2.42 20.42
N LEU A 6 12.67 1.45 19.54
CA LEU A 6 12.78 1.72 18.10
C LEU A 6 11.48 2.27 17.54
N SER A 7 10.33 1.77 18.02
CA SER A 7 9.03 2.29 17.59
C SER A 7 8.86 3.75 17.96
N LYS A 8 9.30 4.12 19.15
CA LYS A 8 9.22 5.51 19.60
C LYS A 8 10.12 6.41 18.78
N LEU A 9 11.33 5.96 18.49
CA LEU A 9 12.26 6.73 17.66
C LEU A 9 11.72 6.88 16.25
N PHE A 10 11.22 5.79 15.69
CA PHE A 10 10.68 5.80 14.34
C PHE A 10 9.54 6.79 14.22
N LYS A 11 8.62 6.77 15.18
CA LYS A 11 7.49 7.68 15.18
C LYS A 11 7.93 9.13 15.34
N ALA A 12 8.96 9.37 16.14
CA ALA A 12 9.48 10.71 16.33
C ALA A 12 10.05 11.30 15.03
N TYR A 13 10.69 10.46 14.22
CA TYR A 13 11.26 10.92 12.95
C TYR A 13 10.25 11.03 11.83
N THR A 14 9.34 10.07 11.72
CA THR A 14 8.45 9.97 10.56
C THR A 14 7.02 10.34 10.87
N GLU A 15 6.70 10.53 12.14
CA GLU A 15 5.35 10.74 12.65
C GLU A 15 4.44 9.54 12.31
N MET A 16 5.04 8.39 12.09
CA MET A 16 4.34 7.14 11.79
C MET A 16 4.87 6.04 12.68
N SER A 17 3.99 5.08 13.02
CA SER A 17 4.45 3.84 13.62
C SER A 17 5.11 2.99 12.53
N PRO A 18 5.93 1.99 12.91
CA PRO A 18 6.50 1.08 11.90
C PRO A 18 5.44 0.41 11.05
N ALA A 19 4.32 0.02 11.63
CA ALA A 19 3.24 -0.61 10.87
C ALA A 19 2.64 0.35 9.85
N GLN A 20 2.45 1.60 10.23
CA GLN A 20 1.94 2.61 9.31
C GLN A 20 2.92 2.88 8.19
N TYR A 21 4.20 2.89 8.50
CA TYR A 21 5.23 3.10 7.49
C TYR A 21 5.26 1.96 6.47
N ILE A 22 5.21 0.72 6.97
CA ILE A 22 5.18 -0.45 6.08
C ILE A 22 3.95 -0.39 5.19
N GLN A 23 2.80 -0.05 5.76
CA GLN A 23 1.58 0.08 4.98
C GLN A 23 1.71 1.15 3.90
N SER A 24 2.31 2.29 4.23
CA SER A 24 2.48 3.36 3.24
C SER A 24 3.39 2.91 2.10
N ILE A 25 4.44 2.15 2.39
CA ILE A 25 5.33 1.61 1.36
C ILE A 25 4.57 0.64 0.47
N ARG A 26 3.76 -0.23 1.06
CA ARG A 26 2.96 -1.20 0.30
C ARG A 26 1.98 -0.49 -0.64
N ILE A 27 1.33 0.56 -0.14
CA ILE A 27 0.36 1.31 -0.94
C ILE A 27 1.06 2.06 -2.07
N GLU A 28 2.21 2.69 -1.81
CA GLU A 28 2.95 3.38 -2.86
C GLU A 28 3.45 2.39 -3.91
N THR A 29 3.90 1.21 -3.48
CA THR A 29 4.32 0.17 -4.41
C THR A 29 3.14 -0.32 -5.24
N ALA A 30 1.96 -0.48 -4.61
CA ALA A 30 0.75 -0.89 -5.33
C ALA A 30 0.38 0.11 -6.40
N LYS A 31 0.45 1.40 -6.10
CA LYS A 31 0.15 2.45 -7.08
C LYS A 31 1.06 2.32 -8.29
N ARG A 32 2.35 2.12 -8.06
CA ARG A 32 3.30 1.95 -9.15
C ARG A 32 3.02 0.69 -9.96
N MET A 33 2.75 -0.43 -9.29
CA MET A 33 2.46 -1.69 -9.99
C MET A 33 1.19 -1.61 -10.82
N LEU A 34 0.17 -0.93 -10.30
CA LEU A 34 -1.08 -0.76 -11.04
C LEU A 34 -0.88 -0.05 -12.36
N VAL A 35 0.03 0.91 -12.40
CA VAL A 35 0.30 1.71 -13.59
C VAL A 35 1.31 1.02 -14.51
N GLU A 36 2.37 0.48 -13.93
CA GLU A 36 3.47 -0.11 -14.71
C GLU A 36 3.16 -1.51 -15.22
N HIS A 37 2.21 -2.20 -14.59
CA HIS A 37 1.81 -3.56 -14.99
C HIS A 37 0.31 -3.58 -15.24
N PRO A 38 -0.15 -2.97 -16.34
CA PRO A 38 -1.58 -2.76 -16.55
C PRO A 38 -2.41 -4.03 -16.71
N THR A 39 -1.78 -5.15 -17.01
CA THR A 39 -2.51 -6.42 -17.15
C THR A 39 -2.49 -7.26 -15.87
N MET A 40 -1.74 -6.81 -14.85
CA MET A 40 -1.66 -7.56 -13.61
C MET A 40 -2.91 -7.33 -12.78
N LEU A 41 -3.51 -8.42 -12.31
CA LEU A 41 -4.74 -8.32 -11.51
C LEU A 41 -4.43 -7.74 -10.14
N SER A 42 -5.36 -6.94 -9.62
CA SER A 42 -5.14 -6.33 -8.30
C SER A 42 -5.02 -7.38 -7.20
N LYS A 43 -5.67 -8.53 -7.34
CA LYS A 43 -5.52 -9.61 -6.36
C LYS A 43 -4.09 -10.15 -6.35
N ASP A 44 -3.43 -10.18 -7.50
CA ASP A 44 -2.05 -10.64 -7.59
C ASP A 44 -1.10 -9.62 -7.00
N ILE A 45 -1.38 -8.34 -7.21
CA ILE A 45 -0.62 -7.27 -6.58
C ILE A 45 -0.73 -7.39 -5.07
N ALA A 46 -1.95 -7.58 -4.56
CA ALA A 46 -2.17 -7.72 -3.13
C ALA A 46 -1.35 -8.87 -2.55
N GLU A 47 -1.35 -10.01 -3.24
CA GLU A 47 -0.61 -11.17 -2.79
C GLU A 47 0.89 -10.91 -2.75
N GLN A 48 1.43 -10.28 -3.78
CA GLN A 48 2.85 -9.97 -3.83
C GLN A 48 3.26 -8.99 -2.73
N LEU A 49 2.35 -8.11 -2.32
CA LEU A 49 2.66 -7.14 -1.28
C LEU A 49 2.43 -7.67 0.13
N GLY A 50 1.96 -8.91 0.25
CA GLY A 50 1.80 -9.55 1.55
C GLY A 50 0.47 -9.32 2.22
N TYR A 51 -0.54 -8.89 1.47
CA TYR A 51 -1.88 -8.76 2.04
C TYR A 51 -2.56 -10.12 2.14
N SER A 52 -3.30 -10.33 3.24
CA SER A 52 -3.94 -11.61 3.51
C SER A 52 -5.14 -11.88 2.59
N SER A 53 -5.75 -10.83 2.07
CA SER A 53 -6.87 -11.00 1.15
C SER A 53 -6.96 -9.83 0.19
N PRO A 54 -7.48 -10.09 -1.03
CA PRO A 54 -7.70 -8.99 -1.99
C PRO A 54 -8.69 -7.95 -1.49
N LEU A 55 -9.69 -8.38 -0.74
CA LEU A 55 -10.68 -7.44 -0.20
C LEU A 55 -10.05 -6.50 0.81
N TYR A 56 -9.23 -7.04 1.71
CA TYR A 56 -8.54 -6.22 2.69
C TYR A 56 -7.62 -5.22 2.00
N PHE A 57 -6.91 -5.67 0.98
CA PHE A 57 -6.06 -4.79 0.18
C PHE A 57 -6.88 -3.66 -0.45
N SER A 58 -7.99 -3.99 -1.10
CA SER A 58 -8.83 -2.99 -1.76
C SER A 58 -9.35 -1.94 -0.80
N LYS A 59 -9.80 -2.38 0.38
CA LYS A 59 -10.31 -1.45 1.38
C LYS A 59 -9.20 -0.57 1.95
N THR A 60 -8.03 -1.16 2.17
CA THR A 60 -6.88 -0.42 2.67
C THR A 60 -6.42 0.61 1.64
N PHE A 61 -6.36 0.20 0.38
CA PHE A 61 -6.00 1.10 -0.71
C PHE A 61 -6.98 2.27 -0.80
N PHE A 62 -8.27 1.98 -0.76
CA PHE A 62 -9.29 3.03 -0.79
C PHE A 62 -9.14 3.99 0.37
N ARG A 63 -8.90 3.47 1.57
CA ARG A 63 -8.76 4.30 2.76
C ARG A 63 -7.58 5.25 2.64
N ASN A 64 -6.49 4.82 2.01
CA ASN A 64 -5.27 5.61 1.93
C ASN A 64 -5.18 6.47 0.68
N VAL A 65 -5.85 6.08 -0.39
CA VAL A 65 -5.71 6.75 -1.70
C VAL A 65 -6.97 7.52 -2.09
N GLY A 66 -8.12 7.09 -1.58
CA GLY A 66 -9.38 7.75 -1.90
C GLY A 66 -10.10 7.14 -3.09
N MET A 67 -9.54 6.10 -3.69
CA MET A 67 -10.20 5.36 -4.77
C MET A 67 -9.76 3.91 -4.74
N TYR A 68 -10.52 3.04 -5.37
CA TYR A 68 -10.19 1.63 -5.45
C TYR A 68 -9.06 1.40 -6.46
N PRO A 69 -8.32 0.28 -6.32
CA PRO A 69 -7.20 0.03 -7.23
C PRO A 69 -7.56 0.10 -8.72
N SER A 70 -8.71 -0.43 -9.11
CA SER A 70 -9.12 -0.40 -10.51
C SER A 70 -9.40 1.02 -10.98
N GLU A 71 -9.97 1.84 -10.12
CA GLU A 71 -10.21 3.25 -10.43
C GLU A 71 -8.90 4.00 -10.58
N TYR A 72 -7.97 3.73 -9.68
CA TYR A 72 -6.66 4.37 -9.73
C TYR A 72 -5.94 4.03 -11.04
N ARG A 73 -5.95 2.74 -11.41
CA ARG A 73 -5.34 2.31 -12.66
C ARG A 73 -5.96 3.01 -13.85
N SER A 74 -7.28 3.10 -13.86
CA SER A 74 -8.00 3.73 -14.96
C SER A 74 -7.63 5.21 -15.11
N GLN A 75 -7.52 5.92 -14.00
CA GLN A 75 -7.21 7.35 -14.03
C GLN A 75 -5.75 7.64 -14.34
N HIS A 76 -4.85 6.70 -14.07
CA HIS A 76 -3.42 6.89 -14.27
C HIS A 76 -2.89 6.02 -15.40
N LYS A 77 -3.79 5.64 -16.31
CA LYS A 77 -3.41 4.79 -17.42
C LYS A 77 -2.42 5.50 -18.33
N LYS A 78 -1.34 4.79 -18.64
CA LYS A 78 -0.35 5.31 -19.59
C LYS A 78 -0.81 5.03 -21.01
N GLU A 79 -0.68 6.03 -21.86
CA GLU A 79 -1.00 5.88 -23.26
C GLU A 79 0.18 5.32 -24.03
#